data_65b7570cfbef60e7494e008ae5038a3b
#
_entry.id   65b7570cfbef60e7494e008ae5038a3b
#
_cell.length_a   1.000
_cell.length_b   1.000
_cell.length_c   1.000
_cell.angle_alpha   90.00
_cell.angle_beta   90.00
_cell.angle_gamma   90.00
#
_symmetry.space_group_name_H-M   'P 1'
#
loop_
_entity.id
_entity.type
_entity.pdbx_description
1 polymer ?
#
loop_
_entity_poly.entity_id
_entity_poly.type
_entity_poly.pdbx_seq_one_letter_code
_entity_poly.pdbx_strand_id
1 'polypeptide(L)'
;MTLGEKLRKTRIEKGLTQAEVAGDRITRNMLSQIENDIASPSVGTLEYLAQRLGVRAGWLLERDETDGETQALPRAREFLQQKRWRECLGVLSGIEGDEALALQAAAAGHLARSALDDEQFSEARAFAVQAMACSRRGLYSDAGQELSMAEVLARCAQQCGENAQQAVNEYRQVYLSAQNGVAYHLLMARYQLEQEHIQAAEREIWSIVDLPEQNRAEYLVLRGRIAAKKEQYENAVLYLQQAEQLDNLTRLLRRELYRCMELCCRETEDYKQAYEYAAKQLALSEI
;
A
#
# COMPACT_ATOMS: atom_id res chain seq x y z
N MET A 1 10.80 -9.73 -26.87
CA MET A 1 10.88 -10.73 -27.98
C MET A 1 11.38 -12.05 -27.45
N THR A 2 10.74 -13.17 -27.84
CA THR A 2 11.22 -14.52 -27.49
C THR A 2 12.48 -14.90 -28.28
N LEU A 3 13.14 -15.99 -27.86
CA LEU A 3 14.29 -16.53 -28.60
C LEU A 3 13.93 -16.87 -30.06
N GLY A 4 12.75 -17.49 -30.25
CA GLY A 4 12.28 -17.85 -31.60
C GLY A 4 11.98 -16.63 -32.46
N GLU A 5 11.35 -15.61 -31.90
CA GLU A 5 11.10 -14.35 -32.59
C GLU A 5 12.39 -13.64 -33.01
N LYS A 6 13.42 -13.62 -32.15
CA LYS A 6 14.75 -13.04 -32.48
C LYS A 6 15.43 -13.76 -33.62
N LEU A 7 15.44 -15.07 -33.55
CA LEU A 7 16.00 -15.90 -34.62
C LEU A 7 15.31 -15.64 -35.96
N ARG A 8 13.96 -15.67 -35.94
CA ARG A 8 13.14 -15.40 -37.13
C ARG A 8 13.34 -13.98 -37.68
N LYS A 9 13.35 -12.98 -36.84
CA LYS A 9 13.55 -11.57 -37.24
C LYS A 9 14.95 -11.40 -37.88
N THR A 10 16.00 -11.87 -37.21
CA THR A 10 17.36 -11.74 -37.69
C THR A 10 17.56 -12.48 -39.02
N ARG A 11 16.95 -13.67 -39.15
CA ARG A 11 16.96 -14.42 -40.41
C ARG A 11 16.34 -13.64 -41.57
N ILE A 12 15.15 -13.05 -41.32
CA ILE A 12 14.42 -12.28 -42.35
C ILE A 12 15.20 -11.00 -42.72
N GLU A 13 15.73 -10.27 -41.73
CA GLU A 13 16.54 -9.07 -41.94
C GLU A 13 17.80 -9.36 -42.81
N LYS A 14 18.34 -10.58 -42.70
CA LYS A 14 19.47 -11.01 -43.53
C LYS A 14 19.05 -11.65 -44.86
N GLY A 15 17.76 -11.70 -45.16
CA GLY A 15 17.23 -12.29 -46.38
C GLY A 15 17.44 -13.81 -46.51
N LEU A 16 17.70 -14.53 -45.40
CA LEU A 16 17.98 -15.95 -45.40
C LEU A 16 16.69 -16.78 -45.28
N THR A 17 16.67 -17.92 -45.99
CA THR A 17 15.63 -18.94 -45.80
C THR A 17 15.89 -19.80 -44.57
N GLN A 18 14.86 -20.49 -44.07
CA GLN A 18 15.01 -21.44 -42.98
C GLN A 18 15.98 -22.57 -43.35
N ALA A 19 16.01 -23.00 -44.62
CA ALA A 19 16.91 -24.05 -45.08
C ALA A 19 18.38 -23.58 -45.03
N GLU A 20 18.66 -22.35 -45.43
CA GLU A 20 20.01 -21.80 -45.40
C GLU A 20 20.56 -21.62 -43.98
N VAL A 21 19.69 -21.22 -43.02
CA VAL A 21 20.12 -21.08 -41.63
C VAL A 21 20.27 -22.45 -40.97
N ALA A 22 19.38 -23.41 -41.26
CA ALA A 22 19.47 -24.77 -40.72
C ALA A 22 20.74 -25.50 -41.16
N GLY A 23 21.17 -25.29 -42.41
CA GLY A 23 22.37 -25.96 -42.98
C GLY A 23 22.31 -27.48 -42.83
N ASP A 24 23.46 -28.07 -42.56
CA ASP A 24 23.62 -29.53 -42.43
C ASP A 24 23.52 -30.03 -40.98
N ARG A 25 23.35 -29.12 -40.00
CA ARG A 25 23.43 -29.47 -38.57
C ARG A 25 22.06 -29.68 -37.93
N ILE A 26 21.03 -29.02 -38.44
CA ILE A 26 19.66 -29.20 -37.98
C ILE A 26 18.68 -29.24 -39.17
N THR A 27 17.52 -29.80 -38.98
CA THR A 27 16.52 -29.82 -40.06
C THR A 27 15.77 -28.49 -40.14
N ARG A 28 15.29 -28.12 -41.34
CA ARG A 28 14.41 -26.98 -41.54
C ARG A 28 13.20 -27.00 -40.57
N ASN A 29 12.62 -28.19 -40.34
CA ASN A 29 11.50 -28.38 -39.44
C ASN A 29 11.88 -28.05 -38.00
N MET A 30 13.05 -28.48 -37.54
CA MET A 30 13.56 -28.15 -36.22
C MET A 30 13.76 -26.64 -36.05
N LEU A 31 14.34 -25.95 -37.04
CA LEU A 31 14.45 -24.50 -37.00
C LEU A 31 13.09 -23.81 -36.94
N SER A 32 12.12 -24.29 -37.74
CA SER A 32 10.75 -23.78 -37.72
C SER A 32 10.08 -23.92 -36.33
N GLN A 33 10.29 -25.06 -35.66
CA GLN A 33 9.80 -25.29 -34.31
C GLN A 33 10.44 -24.34 -33.27
N ILE A 34 11.74 -24.10 -33.42
CA ILE A 34 12.49 -23.15 -32.56
C ILE A 34 12.01 -21.71 -32.80
N GLU A 35 11.82 -21.29 -34.05
CA GLU A 35 11.34 -19.97 -34.41
C GLU A 35 9.89 -19.68 -33.93
N ASN A 36 9.11 -20.74 -33.69
CA ASN A 36 7.74 -20.63 -33.16
C ASN A 36 7.68 -21.00 -31.66
N ASP A 37 8.82 -21.07 -30.96
CA ASP A 37 8.94 -21.39 -29.53
C ASP A 37 8.30 -22.74 -29.12
N ILE A 38 8.11 -23.65 -30.09
CA ILE A 38 7.61 -25.02 -29.85
C ILE A 38 8.70 -25.92 -29.29
N ALA A 39 9.97 -25.69 -29.69
CA ALA A 39 11.11 -26.45 -29.24
C ALA A 39 12.23 -25.52 -28.75
N SER A 40 12.87 -25.89 -27.64
CA SER A 40 14.06 -25.19 -27.11
C SER A 40 15.33 -25.80 -27.71
N PRO A 41 16.25 -25.00 -28.31
CA PRO A 41 17.51 -25.51 -28.84
C PRO A 41 18.47 -25.88 -27.71
N SER A 42 19.33 -26.88 -27.93
CA SER A 42 20.47 -27.11 -27.05
C SER A 42 21.49 -25.97 -27.18
N VAL A 43 22.38 -25.82 -26.18
CA VAL A 43 23.43 -24.77 -26.19
C VAL A 43 24.27 -24.85 -27.51
N GLY A 44 24.68 -26.04 -27.92
CA GLY A 44 25.45 -26.22 -29.17
C GLY A 44 24.63 -25.90 -30.43
N THR A 45 23.32 -26.10 -30.42
CA THR A 45 22.41 -25.68 -31.52
C THR A 45 22.26 -24.17 -31.55
N LEU A 46 22.14 -23.54 -30.38
CA LEU A 46 22.04 -22.09 -30.26
C LEU A 46 23.31 -21.38 -30.75
N GLU A 47 24.49 -21.88 -30.34
CA GLU A 47 25.77 -21.34 -30.81
C GLU A 47 25.93 -21.47 -32.33
N TYR A 48 25.52 -22.61 -32.90
CA TYR A 48 25.51 -22.82 -34.33
C TYR A 48 24.60 -21.82 -35.06
N LEU A 49 23.36 -21.61 -34.57
CA LEU A 49 22.41 -20.68 -35.16
C LEU A 49 22.91 -19.24 -35.04
N ALA A 50 23.51 -18.89 -33.91
CA ALA A 50 24.08 -17.56 -33.66
C ALA A 50 25.25 -17.29 -34.67
N GLN A 51 26.12 -18.26 -34.86
CA GLN A 51 27.22 -18.17 -35.83
C GLN A 51 26.71 -18.04 -37.28
N ARG A 52 25.71 -18.82 -37.67
CA ARG A 52 25.09 -18.75 -39.02
C ARG A 52 24.39 -17.40 -39.25
N LEU A 53 23.77 -16.86 -38.22
CA LEU A 53 23.13 -15.53 -38.29
C LEU A 53 24.11 -14.38 -38.02
N GLY A 54 25.39 -14.67 -37.70
CA GLY A 54 26.39 -13.61 -37.42
C GLY A 54 26.02 -12.73 -36.25
N VAL A 55 25.43 -13.30 -35.20
CA VAL A 55 25.09 -12.65 -33.94
C VAL A 55 25.72 -13.37 -32.76
N ARG A 56 25.85 -12.73 -31.62
CA ARG A 56 26.36 -13.38 -30.40
C ARG A 56 25.26 -14.28 -29.81
N ALA A 57 25.63 -15.51 -29.39
CA ALA A 57 24.68 -16.43 -28.74
C ALA A 57 24.04 -15.80 -27.47
N GLY A 58 24.82 -15.04 -26.71
CA GLY A 58 24.33 -14.29 -25.56
C GLY A 58 23.19 -13.33 -25.92
N TRP A 59 23.31 -12.62 -27.05
CA TRP A 59 22.24 -11.71 -27.51
C TRP A 59 20.91 -12.43 -27.82
N LEU A 60 20.98 -13.65 -28.32
CA LEU A 60 19.77 -14.46 -28.55
C LEU A 60 19.11 -14.89 -27.24
N LEU A 61 19.88 -15.07 -26.16
CA LEU A 61 19.39 -15.46 -24.83
C LEU A 61 19.00 -14.25 -23.96
N GLU A 62 19.54 -13.07 -24.28
CA GLU A 62 19.10 -11.85 -23.62
C GLU A 62 17.58 -11.76 -23.81
N ARG A 63 16.83 -11.70 -22.72
CA ARG A 63 15.44 -11.24 -22.82
C ARG A 63 15.53 -9.81 -23.31
N ASP A 64 14.82 -9.48 -24.41
CA ASP A 64 14.52 -8.10 -24.70
C ASP A 64 13.64 -7.64 -23.54
N GLU A 65 14.29 -7.16 -22.48
CA GLU A 65 13.62 -6.25 -21.59
C GLU A 65 13.17 -5.12 -22.53
N THR A 66 11.87 -5.04 -22.76
CA THR A 66 11.30 -3.92 -23.52
C THR A 66 11.90 -2.67 -22.89
N ASP A 67 12.38 -1.72 -23.72
CA ASP A 67 13.01 -0.46 -23.23
C ASP A 67 12.16 0.23 -22.15
N GLY A 68 10.86 -0.08 -22.08
CA GLY A 68 9.92 0.33 -21.06
C GLY A 68 10.14 -0.33 -19.70
N GLU A 69 10.39 -1.64 -19.61
CA GLU A 69 10.56 -2.33 -18.31
C GLU A 69 11.91 -1.97 -17.67
N THR A 70 12.99 -1.90 -18.46
CA THR A 70 14.33 -1.55 -17.97
C THR A 70 14.39 -0.14 -17.39
N GLN A 71 13.58 0.79 -17.89
CA GLN A 71 13.51 2.17 -17.39
C GLN A 71 12.40 2.38 -16.34
N ALA A 72 11.40 1.52 -16.28
CA ALA A 72 10.25 1.69 -15.41
C ALA A 72 10.60 1.52 -13.94
N LEU A 73 11.36 0.48 -13.57
CA LEU A 73 11.77 0.25 -12.18
C LEU A 73 12.62 1.39 -11.60
N PRO A 74 13.69 1.88 -12.27
CA PRO A 74 14.41 3.06 -11.80
C PRO A 74 13.54 4.30 -11.65
N ARG A 75 12.65 4.58 -12.61
CA ARG A 75 11.70 5.70 -12.54
C ARG A 75 10.71 5.54 -11.39
N ALA A 76 10.19 4.34 -11.18
CA ALA A 76 9.27 4.06 -10.09
C ALA A 76 9.93 4.28 -8.74
N ARG A 77 11.21 3.87 -8.55
CA ARG A 77 11.98 4.16 -7.33
C ARG A 77 12.16 5.67 -7.11
N GLU A 78 12.46 6.41 -8.17
CA GLU A 78 12.57 7.86 -8.11
C GLU A 78 11.25 8.52 -7.70
N PHE A 79 10.14 8.15 -8.33
CA PHE A 79 8.81 8.64 -7.95
C PHE A 79 8.45 8.29 -6.51
N LEU A 80 8.80 7.08 -6.04
CA LEU A 80 8.58 6.68 -4.66
C LEU A 80 9.35 7.58 -3.68
N GLN A 81 10.61 7.88 -3.96
CA GLN A 81 11.44 8.79 -3.15
C GLN A 81 10.92 10.23 -3.16
N GLN A 82 10.39 10.70 -4.30
CA GLN A 82 9.79 12.02 -4.46
C GLN A 82 8.35 12.11 -3.91
N LYS A 83 7.82 11.04 -3.30
CA LYS A 83 6.44 10.94 -2.79
C LYS A 83 5.36 11.12 -3.89
N ARG A 84 5.70 10.80 -5.14
CA ARG A 84 4.81 10.86 -6.30
C ARG A 84 4.19 9.47 -6.54
N TRP A 85 3.34 9.07 -5.59
CA TRP A 85 2.83 7.70 -5.50
C TRP A 85 1.97 7.28 -6.71
N ARG A 86 1.14 8.20 -7.23
CA ARG A 86 0.26 7.90 -8.38
C ARG A 86 1.06 7.68 -9.65
N GLU A 87 2.09 8.48 -9.89
CA GLU A 87 2.97 8.30 -11.04
C GLU A 87 3.82 7.02 -10.92
N CYS A 88 4.21 6.66 -9.70
CA CYS A 88 4.88 5.38 -9.44
C CYS A 88 3.99 4.21 -9.88
N LEU A 89 2.72 4.19 -9.47
CA LEU A 89 1.76 3.16 -9.90
C LEU A 89 1.52 3.17 -11.42
N GLY A 90 1.46 4.37 -12.03
CA GLY A 90 1.25 4.52 -13.47
C GLY A 90 2.38 3.90 -14.30
N VAL A 91 3.64 4.15 -13.90
CA VAL A 91 4.82 3.60 -14.60
C VAL A 91 4.92 2.08 -14.43
N LEU A 92 4.46 1.54 -13.30
CA LEU A 92 4.48 0.10 -13.01
C LEU A 92 3.25 -0.65 -13.54
N SER A 93 2.31 0.03 -14.18
CA SER A 93 1.12 -0.60 -14.73
C SER A 93 1.47 -1.63 -15.80
N GLY A 94 1.06 -2.89 -15.58
CA GLY A 94 1.34 -3.99 -16.49
C GLY A 94 2.76 -4.59 -16.37
N ILE A 95 3.58 -4.10 -15.44
CA ILE A 95 4.91 -4.67 -15.17
C ILE A 95 4.78 -5.71 -14.07
N GLU A 96 5.23 -6.92 -14.38
CA GLU A 96 5.27 -8.05 -13.47
C GLU A 96 6.69 -8.26 -12.92
N GLY A 97 6.77 -8.84 -11.73
CA GLY A 97 8.04 -9.15 -11.06
C GLY A 97 8.02 -8.70 -9.60
N ASP A 98 8.82 -9.36 -8.78
CA ASP A 98 8.79 -9.16 -7.32
C ASP A 98 9.10 -7.74 -6.91
N GLU A 99 10.06 -7.09 -7.58
CA GLU A 99 10.40 -5.70 -7.29
C GLU A 99 9.30 -4.73 -7.71
N ALA A 100 8.69 -4.95 -8.87
CA ALA A 100 7.55 -4.13 -9.32
C ALA A 100 6.38 -4.25 -8.35
N LEU A 101 6.06 -5.46 -7.89
CA LEU A 101 5.03 -5.72 -6.89
C LEU A 101 5.34 -5.05 -5.55
N ALA A 102 6.60 -5.08 -5.10
CA ALA A 102 7.00 -4.41 -3.85
C ALA A 102 6.85 -2.89 -3.95
N LEU A 103 7.28 -2.28 -5.07
CA LEU A 103 7.12 -0.83 -5.31
C LEU A 103 5.64 -0.43 -5.45
N GLN A 104 4.83 -1.24 -6.15
CA GLN A 104 3.38 -1.03 -6.25
C GLN A 104 2.71 -1.11 -4.88
N ALA A 105 3.06 -2.11 -4.07
CA ALA A 105 2.54 -2.27 -2.71
C ALA A 105 2.88 -1.05 -1.84
N ALA A 106 4.12 -0.58 -1.88
CA ALA A 106 4.56 0.60 -1.13
C ALA A 106 3.81 1.87 -1.56
N ALA A 107 3.73 2.14 -2.88
CA ALA A 107 3.05 3.32 -3.41
C ALA A 107 1.54 3.31 -3.09
N ALA A 108 0.86 2.17 -3.31
CA ALA A 108 -0.55 2.01 -2.98
C ALA A 108 -0.79 2.15 -1.46
N GLY A 109 0.12 1.63 -0.62
CA GLY A 109 0.03 1.77 0.83
C GLY A 109 0.12 3.24 1.30
N HIS A 110 0.96 4.05 0.67
CA HIS A 110 1.02 5.49 0.96
C HIS A 110 -0.25 6.21 0.52
N LEU A 111 -0.78 5.88 -0.68
CA LEU A 111 -2.03 6.46 -1.16
C LEU A 111 -3.22 6.08 -0.28
N ALA A 112 -3.27 4.83 0.19
CA ALA A 112 -4.32 4.38 1.10
C ALA A 112 -4.36 5.19 2.41
N ARG A 113 -3.19 5.45 3.00
CA ARG A 113 -3.09 6.28 4.21
C ARG A 113 -3.45 7.73 3.95
N SER A 114 -2.95 8.33 2.86
CA SER A 114 -3.30 9.70 2.48
C SER A 114 -4.81 9.85 2.26
N ALA A 115 -5.42 8.93 1.51
CA ALA A 115 -6.86 8.94 1.27
C ALA A 115 -7.67 8.74 2.56
N LEU A 116 -7.18 7.94 3.53
CA LEU A 116 -7.80 7.80 4.83
C LEU A 116 -7.76 9.13 5.62
N ASP A 117 -6.61 9.82 5.62
CA ASP A 117 -6.44 11.10 6.29
C ASP A 117 -7.30 12.22 5.65
N ASP A 118 -7.52 12.13 4.33
CA ASP A 118 -8.42 13.00 3.57
C ASP A 118 -9.90 12.56 3.63
N GLU A 119 -10.23 11.53 4.42
CA GLU A 119 -11.57 10.97 4.60
C GLU A 119 -12.20 10.39 3.32
N GLN A 120 -11.39 10.09 2.33
CA GLN A 120 -11.80 9.44 1.08
C GLN A 120 -11.83 7.92 1.27
N PHE A 121 -12.76 7.43 2.10
CA PHE A 121 -12.78 6.03 2.57
C PHE A 121 -12.88 5.00 1.45
N SER A 122 -13.62 5.30 0.38
CA SER A 122 -13.72 4.41 -0.78
C SER A 122 -12.39 4.26 -1.53
N GLU A 123 -11.67 5.36 -1.70
CA GLU A 123 -10.36 5.39 -2.36
C GLU A 123 -9.30 4.76 -1.45
N ALA A 124 -9.30 5.08 -0.16
CA ALA A 124 -8.43 4.47 0.84
C ALA A 124 -8.56 2.94 0.85
N ARG A 125 -9.80 2.43 0.82
CA ARG A 125 -10.10 1.00 0.74
C ARG A 125 -9.55 0.37 -0.54
N ALA A 126 -9.77 0.99 -1.70
CA ALA A 126 -9.29 0.48 -2.98
C ALA A 126 -7.77 0.34 -3.01
N PHE A 127 -7.04 1.36 -2.58
CA PHE A 127 -5.58 1.33 -2.49
C PHE A 127 -5.07 0.35 -1.44
N ALA A 128 -5.72 0.21 -0.30
CA ALA A 128 -5.33 -0.76 0.72
C ALA A 128 -5.47 -2.21 0.20
N VAL A 129 -6.56 -2.53 -0.48
CA VAL A 129 -6.77 -3.84 -1.12
C VAL A 129 -5.70 -4.09 -2.20
N GLN A 130 -5.40 -3.09 -3.03
CA GLN A 130 -4.35 -3.19 -4.05
C GLN A 130 -2.98 -3.44 -3.42
N ALA A 131 -2.61 -2.69 -2.38
CA ALA A 131 -1.35 -2.85 -1.67
C ALA A 131 -1.19 -4.27 -1.09
N MET A 132 -2.23 -4.78 -0.43
CA MET A 132 -2.23 -6.15 0.12
C MET A 132 -2.13 -7.21 -0.98
N ALA A 133 -2.83 -7.02 -2.10
CA ALA A 133 -2.78 -7.96 -3.22
C ALA A 133 -1.37 -8.02 -3.84
N CYS A 134 -0.71 -6.88 -4.01
CA CYS A 134 0.67 -6.82 -4.51
C CYS A 134 1.66 -7.45 -3.51
N SER A 135 1.54 -7.13 -2.21
CA SER A 135 2.40 -7.70 -1.16
C SER A 135 2.31 -9.22 -1.11
N ARG A 136 1.11 -9.79 -1.18
CA ARG A 136 0.89 -11.26 -1.12
C ARG A 136 1.31 -12.01 -2.39
N ARG A 137 1.36 -11.34 -3.53
CA ARG A 137 1.81 -11.95 -4.80
C ARG A 137 3.33 -11.95 -4.95
N GLY A 138 4.02 -10.99 -4.35
CA GLY A 138 5.46 -10.84 -4.41
C GLY A 138 6.18 -11.70 -3.36
N LEU A 139 7.44 -12.02 -3.60
CA LEU A 139 8.32 -12.70 -2.63
C LEU A 139 8.70 -11.79 -1.45
N TYR A 140 8.64 -10.48 -1.63
CA TYR A 140 8.97 -9.47 -0.62
C TYR A 140 7.69 -9.03 0.13
N SER A 141 6.99 -9.96 0.79
CA SER A 141 5.88 -9.60 1.65
C SER A 141 6.41 -8.91 2.92
N ASP A 142 5.91 -7.72 3.21
CA ASP A 142 6.20 -6.98 4.44
C ASP A 142 5.00 -7.11 5.40
N ALA A 143 5.18 -7.87 6.47
CA ALA A 143 4.16 -8.06 7.49
C ALA A 143 3.73 -6.72 8.13
N GLY A 144 4.63 -5.74 8.24
CA GLY A 144 4.32 -4.40 8.74
C GLY A 144 3.40 -3.65 7.78
N GLN A 145 3.62 -3.79 6.48
CA GLN A 145 2.76 -3.19 5.46
C GLN A 145 1.38 -3.85 5.42
N GLU A 146 1.31 -5.18 5.48
CA GLU A 146 0.03 -5.90 5.55
C GLU A 146 -0.79 -5.49 6.78
N LEU A 147 -0.13 -5.37 7.93
CA LEU A 147 -0.76 -4.90 9.16
C LEU A 147 -1.30 -3.47 9.02
N SER A 148 -0.50 -2.56 8.45
CA SER A 148 -0.90 -1.18 8.20
C SER A 148 -2.11 -1.08 7.25
N MET A 149 -2.17 -1.91 6.20
CA MET A 149 -3.29 -1.92 5.27
C MET A 149 -4.54 -2.55 5.88
N ALA A 150 -4.40 -3.59 6.68
CA ALA A 150 -5.51 -4.17 7.44
C ALA A 150 -6.11 -3.15 8.43
N GLU A 151 -5.26 -2.31 9.05
CA GLU A 151 -5.71 -1.20 9.89
C GLU A 151 -6.51 -0.16 9.09
N VAL A 152 -6.01 0.26 7.92
CA VAL A 152 -6.75 1.18 7.03
C VAL A 152 -8.12 0.61 6.68
N LEU A 153 -8.20 -0.67 6.29
CA LEU A 153 -9.46 -1.33 5.97
C LEU A 153 -10.43 -1.36 7.16
N ALA A 154 -9.92 -1.66 8.36
CA ALA A 154 -10.73 -1.68 9.58
C ALA A 154 -11.27 -0.28 9.91
N ARG A 155 -10.45 0.77 9.78
CA ARG A 155 -10.87 2.17 9.97
C ARG A 155 -11.90 2.61 8.94
N CYS A 156 -11.71 2.29 7.67
CA CYS A 156 -12.69 2.57 6.61
C CYS A 156 -14.04 1.91 6.90
N ALA A 157 -14.03 0.61 7.29
CA ALA A 157 -15.25 -0.11 7.62
C ALA A 157 -15.98 0.48 8.83
N GLN A 158 -15.25 0.92 9.87
CA GLN A 158 -15.81 1.59 11.03
C GLN A 158 -16.53 2.91 10.66
N GLN A 159 -15.94 3.71 9.77
CA GLN A 159 -16.50 4.99 9.35
C GLN A 159 -17.69 4.83 8.39
N CYS A 160 -17.67 3.83 7.53
CA CYS A 160 -18.75 3.54 6.59
C CYS A 160 -19.88 2.71 7.21
N GLY A 161 -19.70 2.13 8.41
CA GLY A 161 -20.69 1.27 9.06
C GLY A 161 -20.88 -0.10 8.39
N GLU A 162 -20.01 -0.45 7.40
CA GLU A 162 -20.08 -1.68 6.64
C GLU A 162 -19.14 -2.74 7.22
N ASN A 163 -19.69 -3.89 7.66
CA ASN A 163 -18.89 -5.06 8.09
C ASN A 163 -17.73 -4.74 9.06
N ALA A 164 -17.86 -3.69 9.88
CA ALA A 164 -16.80 -3.24 10.78
C ALA A 164 -16.27 -4.38 11.68
N GLN A 165 -17.17 -5.23 12.18
CA GLN A 165 -16.77 -6.40 12.99
C GLN A 165 -15.88 -7.38 12.23
N GLN A 166 -16.20 -7.66 10.96
CA GLN A 166 -15.39 -8.56 10.13
C GLN A 166 -14.02 -7.94 9.85
N ALA A 167 -13.96 -6.67 9.43
CA ALA A 167 -12.72 -5.98 9.14
C ALA A 167 -11.79 -5.89 10.37
N VAL A 168 -12.35 -5.66 11.56
CA VAL A 168 -11.60 -5.66 12.82
C VAL A 168 -11.11 -7.06 13.15
N ASN A 169 -11.88 -8.12 12.92
CA ASN A 169 -11.44 -9.50 13.12
C ASN A 169 -10.32 -9.87 12.15
N GLU A 170 -10.39 -9.47 10.88
CA GLU A 170 -9.32 -9.68 9.90
C GLU A 170 -8.03 -8.95 10.32
N TYR A 171 -8.14 -7.69 10.76
CA TYR A 171 -7.00 -6.96 11.33
C TYR A 171 -6.40 -7.69 12.52
N ARG A 172 -7.23 -8.19 13.43
CA ARG A 172 -6.77 -8.94 14.61
C ARG A 172 -5.98 -10.19 14.22
N GLN A 173 -6.39 -10.90 13.16
CA GLN A 173 -5.65 -12.08 12.67
C GLN A 173 -4.27 -11.69 12.13
N VAL A 174 -4.20 -10.64 11.31
CA VAL A 174 -2.93 -10.11 10.78
C VAL A 174 -2.04 -9.62 11.93
N TYR A 175 -2.61 -8.91 12.90
CA TYR A 175 -1.90 -8.42 14.08
C TYR A 175 -1.27 -9.55 14.90
N LEU A 176 -2.01 -10.61 15.17
CA LEU A 176 -1.50 -11.74 15.98
C LEU A 176 -0.29 -12.41 15.30
N SER A 177 -0.19 -12.34 13.99
CA SER A 177 0.98 -12.82 13.25
C SER A 177 2.16 -11.85 13.23
N ALA A 178 1.91 -10.53 13.35
CA ALA A 178 2.91 -9.46 13.21
C ALA A 178 3.47 -8.91 14.54
N GLN A 179 2.90 -9.25 15.68
CA GLN A 179 3.33 -8.83 17.04
C GLN A 179 3.45 -7.29 17.24
N ASN A 180 2.55 -6.50 16.69
CA ASN A 180 2.56 -5.05 16.86
C ASN A 180 1.53 -4.59 17.91
N GLY A 181 2.01 -4.27 19.14
CA GLY A 181 1.15 -4.03 20.31
C GLY A 181 0.33 -2.72 20.28
N VAL A 182 0.97 -1.59 20.00
CA VAL A 182 0.36 -0.26 20.21
C VAL A 182 -0.75 0.04 19.20
N ALA A 183 -0.50 -0.16 17.90
CA ALA A 183 -1.49 0.08 16.86
C ALA A 183 -2.74 -0.79 17.02
N TYR A 184 -2.58 -2.04 17.46
CA TYR A 184 -3.71 -2.90 17.79
C TYR A 184 -4.57 -2.33 18.91
N HIS A 185 -3.96 -1.95 20.03
CA HIS A 185 -4.70 -1.44 21.19
C HIS A 185 -5.41 -0.11 20.86
N LEU A 186 -4.79 0.78 20.10
CA LEU A 186 -5.40 2.03 19.65
C LEU A 186 -6.62 1.77 18.74
N LEU A 187 -6.49 0.86 17.76
CA LEU A 187 -7.61 0.50 16.89
C LEU A 187 -8.74 -0.18 17.67
N MET A 188 -8.41 -1.10 18.57
CA MET A 188 -9.42 -1.77 19.40
C MET A 188 -10.12 -0.80 20.35
N ALA A 189 -9.38 0.13 20.96
CA ALA A 189 -9.99 1.17 21.79
C ALA A 189 -10.98 2.02 20.99
N ARG A 190 -10.62 2.43 19.76
CA ARG A 190 -11.50 3.14 18.84
C ARG A 190 -12.76 2.34 18.54
N TYR A 191 -12.59 1.07 18.12
CA TYR A 191 -13.70 0.19 17.81
C TYR A 191 -14.67 0.03 19.00
N GLN A 192 -14.13 -0.20 20.21
CA GLN A 192 -14.96 -0.33 21.42
C GLN A 192 -15.71 0.97 21.75
N LEU A 193 -15.10 2.15 21.50
CA LEU A 193 -15.78 3.43 21.67
C LEU A 193 -16.96 3.61 20.70
N GLU A 194 -16.81 3.18 19.43
CA GLU A 194 -17.89 3.24 18.45
C GLU A 194 -19.05 2.29 18.80
N GLN A 195 -18.75 1.19 19.51
CA GLN A 195 -19.75 0.26 20.06
C GLN A 195 -20.27 0.68 21.44
N GLU A 196 -19.91 1.87 21.93
CA GLU A 196 -20.27 2.40 23.27
C GLU A 196 -19.78 1.53 24.46
N HIS A 197 -18.82 0.65 24.23
CA HIS A 197 -18.19 -0.18 25.26
C HIS A 197 -17.03 0.56 25.95
N ILE A 198 -17.33 1.62 26.71
CA ILE A 198 -16.36 2.57 27.27
C ILE A 198 -15.31 1.87 28.15
N GLN A 199 -15.71 0.93 29.00
CA GLN A 199 -14.80 0.20 29.89
C GLN A 199 -13.84 -0.72 29.11
N ALA A 200 -14.31 -1.28 27.99
CA ALA A 200 -13.45 -2.10 27.12
C ALA A 200 -12.41 -1.22 26.40
N ALA A 201 -12.82 -0.08 25.88
CA ALA A 201 -11.93 0.90 25.28
C ALA A 201 -10.84 1.38 26.24
N GLU A 202 -11.22 1.66 27.49
CA GLU A 202 -10.29 2.11 28.52
C GLU A 202 -9.25 1.01 28.85
N ARG A 203 -9.65 -0.25 28.93
CA ARG A 203 -8.73 -1.38 29.14
C ARG A 203 -7.70 -1.51 28.00
N GLU A 204 -8.14 -1.33 26.77
CA GLU A 204 -7.21 -1.35 25.62
C GLU A 204 -6.16 -0.23 25.73
N ILE A 205 -6.56 0.98 26.07
CA ILE A 205 -5.63 2.11 26.28
C ILE A 205 -4.65 1.83 27.42
N TRP A 206 -5.08 1.20 28.52
CA TRP A 206 -4.20 0.89 29.65
C TRP A 206 -3.26 -0.28 29.38
N SER A 207 -3.54 -1.10 28.38
CA SER A 207 -2.64 -2.18 27.96
C SER A 207 -1.40 -1.69 27.22
N ILE A 208 -1.35 -0.40 26.84
CA ILE A 208 -0.20 0.22 26.17
C ILE A 208 0.84 0.60 27.23
N VAL A 209 1.94 -0.14 27.30
CA VAL A 209 3.03 0.10 28.28
C VAL A 209 4.02 1.11 27.73
N ASP A 210 4.52 0.90 26.50
CA ASP A 210 5.48 1.78 25.83
C ASP A 210 4.77 2.48 24.66
N LEU A 211 4.56 3.80 24.78
CA LEU A 211 3.87 4.59 23.78
C LEU A 211 4.90 5.33 22.89
N PRO A 212 5.05 4.93 21.61
CA PRO A 212 5.89 5.66 20.67
C PRO A 212 5.37 7.08 20.42
N GLU A 213 6.28 8.03 20.22
CA GLU A 213 5.93 9.44 19.98
C GLU A 213 4.98 9.62 18.79
N GLN A 214 5.16 8.83 17.72
CA GLN A 214 4.28 8.84 16.55
C GLN A 214 2.82 8.49 16.85
N ASN A 215 2.55 7.70 17.90
CA ASN A 215 1.20 7.27 18.29
C ASN A 215 0.58 8.16 19.38
N ARG A 216 1.35 9.14 19.90
CA ARG A 216 0.95 9.96 21.05
C ARG A 216 -0.30 10.79 20.78
N ALA A 217 -0.41 11.37 19.59
CA ALA A 217 -1.58 12.16 19.22
C ALA A 217 -2.87 11.34 19.24
N GLU A 218 -2.88 10.17 18.61
CA GLU A 218 -4.04 9.28 18.59
C GLU A 218 -4.41 8.77 19.99
N TYR A 219 -3.41 8.38 20.77
CA TYR A 219 -3.59 7.97 22.16
C TYR A 219 -4.29 9.05 23.00
N LEU A 220 -3.83 10.31 22.91
CA LEU A 220 -4.41 11.43 23.66
C LEU A 220 -5.84 11.75 23.21
N VAL A 221 -6.11 11.72 21.90
CA VAL A 221 -7.46 11.93 21.37
C VAL A 221 -8.41 10.83 21.87
N LEU A 222 -7.99 9.57 21.85
CA LEU A 222 -8.81 8.46 22.37
C LEU A 222 -9.04 8.59 23.89
N ARG A 223 -8.04 8.97 24.65
CA ARG A 223 -8.21 9.25 26.10
C ARG A 223 -9.18 10.37 26.36
N GLY A 224 -9.13 11.46 25.58
CA GLY A 224 -10.08 12.56 25.64
C GLY A 224 -11.50 12.08 25.35
N ARG A 225 -11.69 11.29 24.29
CA ARG A 225 -12.99 10.72 23.93
C ARG A 225 -13.55 9.79 25.01
N ILE A 226 -12.71 8.93 25.61
CA ILE A 226 -13.09 8.05 26.72
C ILE A 226 -13.54 8.90 27.92
N ALA A 227 -12.78 9.91 28.31
CA ALA A 227 -13.11 10.80 29.41
C ALA A 227 -14.42 11.57 29.17
N ALA A 228 -14.64 12.08 27.95
CA ALA A 228 -15.89 12.73 27.56
C ALA A 228 -17.11 11.80 27.66
N LYS A 229 -16.98 10.54 27.20
CA LYS A 229 -18.04 9.53 27.34
C LYS A 229 -18.31 9.12 28.79
N LYS A 230 -17.35 9.34 29.69
CA LYS A 230 -17.50 9.17 31.16
C LYS A 230 -17.96 10.44 31.86
N GLU A 231 -18.37 11.47 31.12
CA GLU A 231 -18.78 12.78 31.62
C GLU A 231 -17.70 13.51 32.43
N GLN A 232 -16.42 13.10 32.25
CA GLN A 232 -15.24 13.73 32.86
C GLN A 232 -14.72 14.83 31.94
N TYR A 233 -15.50 15.85 31.68
CA TYR A 233 -15.24 16.85 30.63
C TYR A 233 -13.95 17.64 30.86
N GLU A 234 -13.62 18.01 32.11
CA GLU A 234 -12.37 18.71 32.44
C GLU A 234 -11.13 17.88 32.07
N ASN A 235 -11.16 16.57 32.41
CA ASN A 235 -10.06 15.66 32.05
C ASN A 235 -10.00 15.46 30.52
N ALA A 236 -11.14 15.37 29.85
CA ALA A 236 -11.19 15.25 28.40
C ALA A 236 -10.52 16.46 27.73
N VAL A 237 -10.86 17.68 28.16
CA VAL A 237 -10.26 18.92 27.65
C VAL A 237 -8.74 18.92 27.84
N LEU A 238 -8.23 18.50 29.01
CA LEU A 238 -6.78 18.41 29.24
C LEU A 238 -6.06 17.48 28.26
N TYR A 239 -6.61 16.28 28.01
CA TYR A 239 -6.01 15.34 27.03
C TYR A 239 -6.07 15.89 25.61
N LEU A 240 -7.17 16.49 25.21
CA LEU A 240 -7.36 17.04 23.87
C LEU A 240 -6.49 18.27 23.62
N GLN A 241 -6.30 19.15 24.62
CA GLN A 241 -5.37 20.28 24.54
C GLN A 241 -3.91 19.81 24.38
N GLN A 242 -3.52 18.75 25.09
CA GLN A 242 -2.20 18.16 24.90
C GLN A 242 -2.04 17.58 23.48
N ALA A 243 -3.09 16.95 22.94
CA ALA A 243 -3.06 16.45 21.57
C ALA A 243 -2.97 17.58 20.53
N GLU A 244 -3.72 18.68 20.73
CA GLU A 244 -3.73 19.84 19.81
C GLU A 244 -2.35 20.49 19.63
N GLN A 245 -1.46 20.37 20.64
CA GLN A 245 -0.10 20.92 20.60
C GLN A 245 0.89 20.05 19.80
N LEU A 246 0.49 18.87 19.35
CA LEU A 246 1.36 17.96 18.61
C LEU A 246 1.29 18.24 17.11
N ASP A 247 2.45 18.23 16.46
CA ASP A 247 2.57 18.52 15.01
C ASP A 247 2.09 17.37 14.12
N ASN A 248 1.96 16.16 14.68
CA ASN A 248 1.63 14.94 13.93
C ASN A 248 0.12 14.61 13.89
N LEU A 249 -0.76 15.59 14.11
CA LEU A 249 -2.21 15.43 13.97
C LEU A 249 -2.61 15.33 12.51
N THR A 250 -3.12 14.16 12.10
CA THR A 250 -3.75 13.99 10.80
C THR A 250 -5.07 14.77 10.73
N ARG A 251 -5.58 15.02 9.50
CA ARG A 251 -6.87 15.70 9.30
C ARG A 251 -8.01 14.99 10.03
N LEU A 252 -8.04 13.65 9.93
CA LEU A 252 -9.04 12.81 10.59
C LEU A 252 -9.00 12.96 12.12
N LEU A 253 -7.80 12.85 12.73
CA LEU A 253 -7.63 13.03 14.18
C LEU A 253 -7.97 14.44 14.64
N ARG A 254 -7.64 15.45 13.85
CA ARG A 254 -7.94 16.86 14.15
C ARG A 254 -9.44 17.12 14.14
N ARG A 255 -10.16 16.52 13.20
CA ARG A 255 -11.64 16.60 13.19
C ARG A 255 -12.26 15.92 14.41
N GLU A 256 -11.79 14.73 14.77
CA GLU A 256 -12.25 14.02 15.97
C GLU A 256 -11.98 14.84 17.25
N LEU A 257 -10.79 15.43 17.36
CA LEU A 257 -10.38 16.28 18.45
C LEU A 257 -11.33 17.48 18.58
N TYR A 258 -11.53 18.24 17.50
CA TYR A 258 -12.37 19.44 17.54
C TYR A 258 -13.84 19.12 17.87
N ARG A 259 -14.37 18.02 17.32
CA ARG A 259 -15.72 17.54 17.66
C ARG A 259 -15.85 17.21 19.14
N CYS A 260 -14.84 16.55 19.72
CA CYS A 260 -14.87 16.20 21.13
C CYS A 260 -14.68 17.44 22.03
N MET A 261 -13.81 18.40 21.65
CA MET A 261 -13.63 19.66 22.36
C MET A 261 -14.89 20.51 22.35
N GLU A 262 -15.57 20.63 21.19
CA GLU A 262 -16.85 21.31 21.09
C GLU A 262 -17.89 20.76 22.08
N LEU A 263 -18.01 19.41 22.10
CA LEU A 263 -18.90 18.75 23.05
C LEU A 263 -18.52 19.06 24.51
N CYS A 264 -17.26 18.88 24.88
CA CYS A 264 -16.83 19.10 26.27
C CYS A 264 -17.00 20.54 26.70
N CYS A 265 -16.68 21.52 25.87
CA CYS A 265 -16.85 22.94 26.18
C CYS A 265 -18.35 23.33 26.32
N ARG A 266 -19.22 22.71 25.51
CA ARG A 266 -20.68 22.94 25.64
C ARG A 266 -21.24 22.38 26.96
N GLU A 267 -20.82 21.17 27.35
CA GLU A 267 -21.26 20.52 28.59
C GLU A 267 -20.68 21.21 29.84
N THR A 268 -19.56 21.93 29.72
CA THR A 268 -18.98 22.77 30.79
C THR A 268 -19.44 24.23 30.73
N GLU A 269 -20.45 24.54 29.90
CA GLU A 269 -21.04 25.87 29.70
C GLU A 269 -20.06 26.93 29.13
N ASP A 270 -18.89 26.54 28.62
CA ASP A 270 -18.00 27.45 27.89
C ASP A 270 -18.39 27.53 26.40
N TYR A 271 -19.52 28.19 26.16
CA TYR A 271 -20.10 28.33 24.82
C TYR A 271 -19.21 29.12 23.86
N LYS A 272 -18.32 29.97 24.37
CA LYS A 272 -17.39 30.72 23.53
C LYS A 272 -16.36 29.76 22.89
N GLN A 273 -15.72 28.94 23.71
CA GLN A 273 -14.78 27.94 23.20
C GLN A 273 -15.48 26.87 22.35
N ALA A 274 -16.66 26.43 22.72
CA ALA A 274 -17.47 25.53 21.93
C ALA A 274 -17.68 26.06 20.49
N TYR A 275 -18.05 27.34 20.36
CA TYR A 275 -18.19 27.98 19.05
C TYR A 275 -16.88 28.05 18.26
N GLU A 276 -15.75 28.34 18.91
CA GLU A 276 -14.45 28.40 18.28
C GLU A 276 -14.04 27.01 17.71
N TYR A 277 -14.29 25.92 18.44
CA TYR A 277 -14.02 24.57 17.96
C TYR A 277 -14.97 24.11 16.86
N ALA A 278 -16.25 24.48 16.93
CA ALA A 278 -17.19 24.25 15.84
C ALA A 278 -16.75 24.96 14.54
N ALA A 279 -16.28 26.21 14.65
CA ALA A 279 -15.76 26.95 13.49
C ALA A 279 -14.49 26.29 12.91
N LYS A 280 -13.55 25.83 13.76
CA LYS A 280 -12.36 25.07 13.34
C LYS A 280 -12.76 23.78 12.63
N GLN A 281 -13.79 23.08 13.09
CA GLN A 281 -14.29 21.86 12.44
C GLN A 281 -14.86 22.13 11.05
N LEU A 282 -15.64 23.21 10.88
CA LEU A 282 -16.18 23.62 9.58
C LEU A 282 -15.06 23.96 8.59
N ALA A 283 -14.06 24.72 9.04
CA ALA A 283 -12.92 25.08 8.20
C ALA A 283 -12.14 23.86 7.68
N LEU A 284 -12.10 22.75 8.42
CA LEU A 284 -11.51 21.49 7.94
C LEU A 284 -12.35 20.81 6.84
N SER A 285 -13.65 21.11 6.72
CA SER A 285 -14.54 20.50 5.75
C SER A 285 -14.56 21.23 4.41
N GLU A 286 -14.02 22.46 4.35
CA GLU A 286 -14.01 23.32 3.16
C GLU A 286 -12.72 23.20 2.32
N ILE A 287 -11.71 22.43 2.80
CA ILE A 287 -10.44 22.16 2.13
C ILE A 287 -10.43 20.71 1.62
#